data_998c338f0a9d2ec0a9f9b165a87e4a5c
#
_entry.id   998c338f0a9d2ec0a9f9b165a87e4a5c
#
_cell.length_a   1.000
_cell.length_b   1.000
_cell.length_c   1.000
_cell.angle_alpha   90.00
_cell.angle_beta   90.00
_cell.angle_gamma   90.00
#
_symmetry.space_group_name_H-M   'P 1'
#
loop_
_entity.id
_entity.type
_entity.pdbx_description
1 polymer ?
#
loop_
_entity_poly.entity_id
_entity_poly.type
_entity_poly.pdbx_seq_one_letter_code
_entity_poly.pdbx_strand_id
1 'polypeptide(L)'
;MTTSDDKTEAMRERLRGLISQGGKDGPTQGVNHIAVFAKDLEATAKFYDEIMDMPVVSVAPNRDVDESTHMNVGVGNGMRLSFFDFPHVPRLQRRAPEGVGNVMHIALPIAKSIFLDIKERGDRNKIKYHEVGGAIYVSDPNSLTIELMPYE
;
A
#
# COMPACT_ATOMS: atom_id res chain seq x y z
N MET A 1 -6.73 -39.39 -14.78
CA MET A 1 -6.22 -38.59 -13.64
C MET A 1 -6.10 -37.16 -14.12
N THR A 2 -6.91 -36.24 -13.57
CA THR A 2 -6.78 -34.81 -13.86
C THR A 2 -5.50 -34.26 -13.26
N THR A 3 -4.70 -33.60 -14.09
CA THR A 3 -3.45 -32.95 -13.63
C THR A 3 -3.71 -31.76 -12.71
N SER A 4 -2.70 -31.26 -12.01
CA SER A 4 -2.81 -30.03 -11.21
C SER A 4 -3.22 -28.84 -12.08
N ASP A 5 -2.72 -28.79 -13.32
CA ASP A 5 -3.00 -27.72 -14.28
C ASP A 5 -4.46 -27.76 -14.75
N ASP A 6 -5.03 -28.98 -14.97
CA ASP A 6 -6.44 -29.13 -15.35
C ASP A 6 -7.39 -28.61 -14.24
N LYS A 7 -7.06 -28.88 -12.98
CA LYS A 7 -7.85 -28.37 -11.82
C LYS A 7 -7.80 -26.86 -11.71
N THR A 8 -6.62 -26.29 -11.95
CA THR A 8 -6.41 -24.83 -11.91
C THR A 8 -7.18 -24.14 -13.03
N GLU A 9 -7.15 -24.67 -14.24
CA GLU A 9 -7.89 -24.09 -15.37
C GLU A 9 -9.39 -24.23 -15.19
N ALA A 10 -9.87 -25.36 -14.71
CA ALA A 10 -11.29 -25.53 -14.39
C ALA A 10 -11.76 -24.55 -13.29
N MET A 11 -10.91 -24.22 -12.33
CA MET A 11 -11.23 -23.16 -11.34
C MET A 11 -11.29 -21.79 -12.00
N ARG A 12 -10.32 -21.43 -12.83
CA ARG A 12 -10.31 -20.16 -13.58
C ARG A 12 -11.56 -19.98 -14.41
N GLU A 13 -11.99 -21.04 -15.09
CA GLU A 13 -13.20 -20.99 -15.91
C GLU A 13 -14.45 -20.73 -15.06
N ARG A 14 -14.59 -21.39 -13.91
CA ARG A 14 -15.69 -21.10 -12.98
C ARG A 14 -15.67 -19.66 -12.49
N LEU A 15 -14.49 -19.10 -12.18
CA LEU A 15 -14.35 -17.71 -11.74
C LEU A 15 -14.68 -16.72 -12.86
N ARG A 16 -14.29 -17.00 -14.12
CA ARG A 16 -14.69 -16.20 -15.28
C ARG A 16 -16.21 -16.15 -15.46
N GLY A 17 -16.90 -17.24 -15.17
CA GLY A 17 -18.37 -17.29 -15.20
C GLY A 17 -19.04 -16.39 -14.16
N LEU A 18 -18.32 -15.92 -13.15
CA LEU A 18 -18.83 -14.97 -12.14
C LEU A 18 -18.66 -13.49 -12.55
N ILE A 19 -17.92 -13.23 -13.62
CA ILE A 19 -17.71 -11.85 -14.09
C ILE A 19 -19.06 -11.31 -14.58
N SER A 20 -19.56 -10.26 -13.92
CA SER A 20 -20.81 -9.64 -14.30
C SER A 20 -20.71 -8.99 -15.69
N GLN A 21 -21.66 -9.31 -16.57
CA GLN A 21 -21.77 -8.64 -17.85
C GLN A 21 -22.18 -7.17 -17.62
N GLY A 22 -21.35 -6.24 -18.12
CA GLY A 22 -21.62 -4.80 -18.02
C GLY A 22 -20.80 -4.05 -16.98
N GLY A 23 -19.76 -4.67 -16.40
CA GLY A 23 -18.77 -3.97 -15.58
C GLY A 23 -19.39 -3.25 -14.38
N LYS A 24 -20.28 -3.91 -13.66
CA LYS A 24 -20.82 -3.32 -12.42
C LYS A 24 -19.71 -3.13 -11.41
N ASP A 25 -19.45 -1.88 -11.09
CA ASP A 25 -18.66 -1.52 -9.93
C ASP A 25 -19.36 -1.94 -8.63
N GLY A 26 -18.56 -2.10 -7.57
CA GLY A 26 -19.11 -2.37 -6.25
C GLY A 26 -20.01 -1.21 -5.76
N PRO A 27 -20.86 -1.44 -4.76
CA PRO A 27 -21.84 -0.44 -4.28
C PRO A 27 -21.21 0.66 -3.43
N THR A 28 -19.89 0.62 -3.16
CA THR A 28 -19.17 1.60 -2.35
C THR A 28 -18.61 2.72 -3.22
N GLN A 29 -18.18 3.82 -2.60
CA GLN A 29 -17.49 4.91 -3.29
C GLN A 29 -15.96 4.70 -3.32
N GLY A 30 -15.49 3.46 -3.17
CA GLY A 30 -14.09 3.10 -3.14
C GLY A 30 -13.53 3.10 -1.72
N VAL A 31 -12.19 3.07 -1.63
CA VAL A 31 -11.47 3.04 -0.35
C VAL A 31 -11.32 4.45 0.20
N ASN A 32 -11.80 4.69 1.41
CA ASN A 32 -11.58 5.95 2.13
C ASN A 32 -10.18 6.00 2.74
N HIS A 33 -9.82 4.99 3.53
CA HIS A 33 -8.49 4.87 4.12
C HIS A 33 -8.12 3.40 4.38
N ILE A 34 -6.82 3.17 4.53
CA ILE A 34 -6.26 1.88 4.97
C ILE A 34 -5.51 2.15 6.27
N ALA A 35 -5.92 1.46 7.34
CA ALA A 35 -5.28 1.55 8.64
C ALA A 35 -4.06 0.63 8.70
N VAL A 36 -2.92 1.15 9.17
CA VAL A 36 -1.64 0.48 9.22
C VAL A 36 -1.00 0.68 10.59
N PHE A 37 -0.50 -0.38 11.18
CA PHE A 37 0.34 -0.24 12.36
C PHE A 37 1.71 0.34 11.98
N ALA A 38 2.12 1.39 12.68
CA ALA A 38 3.40 2.02 12.45
C ALA A 38 4.41 1.67 13.54
N LYS A 39 5.66 1.53 13.12
CA LYS A 39 6.78 1.34 14.04
C LYS A 39 7.28 2.68 14.60
N ASP A 40 7.34 3.68 13.70
CA ASP A 40 7.92 4.99 13.94
C ASP A 40 7.20 5.99 13.03
N LEU A 41 6.37 6.86 13.60
CA LEU A 41 5.58 7.81 12.83
C LEU A 41 6.44 8.91 12.21
N GLU A 42 7.54 9.32 12.84
CA GLU A 42 8.43 10.33 12.27
C GLU A 42 9.17 9.81 11.04
N ALA A 43 9.72 8.58 11.13
CA ALA A 43 10.33 7.92 9.98
C ALA A 43 9.30 7.65 8.87
N THR A 44 8.07 7.29 9.23
CA THR A 44 6.97 7.08 8.29
C THR A 44 6.58 8.39 7.59
N ALA A 45 6.41 9.47 8.35
CA ALA A 45 6.13 10.79 7.80
C ALA A 45 7.19 11.23 6.81
N LYS A 46 8.47 11.14 7.21
CA LYS A 46 9.60 11.49 6.34
C LYS A 46 9.62 10.69 5.04
N PHE A 47 9.36 9.39 5.10
CA PHE A 47 9.31 8.54 3.91
C PHE A 47 8.20 8.99 2.95
N TYR A 48 6.98 9.18 3.44
CA TYR A 48 5.86 9.54 2.58
C TYR A 48 5.92 10.98 2.09
N ASP A 49 6.19 11.92 2.97
CA ASP A 49 6.19 13.36 2.64
C ASP A 49 7.40 13.76 1.79
N GLU A 50 8.62 13.42 2.23
CA GLU A 50 9.84 13.88 1.57
C GLU A 50 10.25 13.04 0.35
N ILE A 51 9.98 11.71 0.36
CA ILE A 51 10.44 10.80 -0.69
C ILE A 51 9.32 10.50 -1.69
N MET A 52 8.14 10.12 -1.18
CA MET A 52 7.02 9.67 -2.02
C MET A 52 6.13 10.80 -2.53
N ASP A 53 6.35 12.05 -2.10
CA ASP A 53 5.51 13.21 -2.44
C ASP A 53 4.04 13.05 -1.99
N MET A 54 3.84 12.35 -0.90
CA MET A 54 2.55 12.06 -0.30
C MET A 54 2.46 12.75 1.06
N PRO A 55 1.76 13.91 1.16
CA PRO A 55 1.82 14.76 2.34
C PRO A 55 1.14 14.15 3.56
N VAL A 56 1.66 14.44 4.74
CA VAL A 56 0.95 14.25 6.00
C VAL A 56 -0.21 15.26 6.05
N VAL A 57 -1.44 14.78 6.14
CA VAL A 57 -2.64 15.62 6.07
C VAL A 57 -3.32 15.82 7.42
N SER A 58 -3.05 14.97 8.40
CA SER A 58 -3.50 15.19 9.78
C SER A 58 -2.71 14.33 10.78
N VAL A 59 -2.60 14.85 12.00
CA VAL A 59 -2.04 14.16 13.17
C VAL A 59 -2.92 14.47 14.36
N ALA A 60 -3.29 13.46 15.13
CA ALA A 60 -4.12 13.60 16.33
C ALA A 60 -3.81 12.51 17.36
N PRO A 61 -4.12 12.69 18.64
CA PRO A 61 -4.17 11.58 19.58
C PRO A 61 -5.13 10.50 19.09
N ASN A 62 -4.82 9.25 19.38
CA ASN A 62 -5.77 8.18 19.12
C ASN A 62 -6.97 8.33 20.07
N ARG A 63 -8.18 8.13 19.54
CA ARG A 63 -9.41 8.25 20.32
C ARG A 63 -9.51 7.20 21.44
N ASP A 64 -9.01 6.00 21.19
CA ASP A 64 -9.26 4.83 22.02
C ASP A 64 -8.03 4.42 22.87
N VAL A 65 -6.85 4.99 22.59
CA VAL A 65 -5.57 4.73 23.29
C VAL A 65 -4.76 6.01 23.42
N ASP A 66 -4.72 6.59 24.59
CA ASP A 66 -4.13 7.91 24.85
C ASP A 66 -2.63 8.00 24.46
N GLU A 67 -1.87 6.92 24.63
CA GLU A 67 -0.45 6.86 24.28
C GLU A 67 -0.18 6.62 22.80
N SER A 68 -1.22 6.44 21.97
CA SER A 68 -1.11 6.23 20.53
C SER A 68 -1.44 7.51 19.77
N THR A 69 -0.73 7.72 18.68
CA THR A 69 -0.98 8.80 17.73
C THR A 69 -1.59 8.22 16.45
N HIS A 70 -2.51 8.97 15.88
CA HIS A 70 -3.11 8.71 14.58
C HIS A 70 -2.60 9.76 13.59
N MET A 71 -1.88 9.28 12.56
CA MET A 71 -1.34 10.11 11.48
C MET A 71 -1.94 9.67 10.14
N ASN A 72 -2.42 10.63 9.36
CA ASN A 72 -2.93 10.37 8.01
C ASN A 72 -1.99 10.94 6.95
N VAL A 73 -1.72 10.15 5.94
CA VAL A 73 -0.99 10.52 4.72
C VAL A 73 -1.97 10.51 3.56
N GLY A 74 -2.01 11.59 2.79
CA GLY A 74 -2.82 11.70 1.58
C GLY A 74 -2.14 11.00 0.40
N VAL A 75 -2.84 10.05 -0.23
CA VAL A 75 -2.30 9.30 -1.39
C VAL A 75 -3.02 9.62 -2.70
N GLY A 76 -3.93 10.56 -2.69
CA GLY A 76 -4.69 11.01 -3.86
C GLY A 76 -6.18 10.66 -3.79
N ASN A 77 -6.99 11.39 -4.55
CA ASN A 77 -8.45 11.20 -4.68
C ASN A 77 -9.20 11.09 -3.34
N GLY A 78 -8.70 11.75 -2.28
CA GLY A 78 -9.29 11.70 -0.94
C GLY A 78 -8.96 10.44 -0.14
N MET A 79 -8.30 9.47 -0.73
CA MET A 79 -7.83 8.27 -0.03
C MET A 79 -6.63 8.57 0.87
N ARG A 80 -6.53 7.87 1.99
CA ARG A 80 -5.46 8.04 2.99
C ARG A 80 -4.87 6.71 3.41
N LEU A 81 -3.59 6.74 3.77
CA LEU A 81 -2.98 5.74 4.63
C LEU A 81 -2.99 6.29 6.06
N SER A 82 -3.63 5.55 6.98
CA SER A 82 -3.82 5.95 8.38
C SER A 82 -2.88 5.14 9.26
N PHE A 83 -1.86 5.78 9.81
CA PHE A 83 -0.84 5.12 10.61
C PHE A 83 -1.10 5.28 12.11
N PHE A 84 -0.88 4.20 12.87
CA PHE A 84 -1.09 4.13 14.31
C PHE A 84 0.11 3.48 15.00
N ASP A 85 0.67 4.14 16.01
CA ASP A 85 1.83 3.64 16.78
C ASP A 85 1.43 3.04 18.13
N PHE A 86 0.48 2.13 18.14
CA PHE A 86 0.00 1.51 19.38
C PHE A 86 1.14 0.92 20.24
N PRO A 87 1.28 1.29 21.52
CA PRO A 87 2.37 0.82 22.39
C PRO A 87 2.40 -0.69 22.58
N HIS A 88 1.22 -1.34 22.58
CA HIS A 88 1.07 -2.78 22.79
C HIS A 88 1.37 -3.64 21.55
N VAL A 89 1.47 -3.02 20.36
CA VAL A 89 1.75 -3.77 19.14
C VAL A 89 3.24 -4.07 19.04
N PRO A 90 3.62 -5.36 18.89
CA PRO A 90 5.02 -5.72 18.84
C PRO A 90 5.70 -5.16 17.59
N ARG A 91 6.91 -4.65 17.77
CA ARG A 91 7.76 -4.24 16.64
C ARG A 91 8.25 -5.49 15.93
N LEU A 92 7.83 -5.71 14.70
CA LEU A 92 8.36 -6.78 13.87
C LEU A 92 9.81 -6.47 13.50
N GLN A 93 10.72 -7.41 13.76
CA GLN A 93 12.13 -7.26 13.39
C GLN A 93 12.40 -7.57 11.90
N ARG A 94 11.42 -8.16 11.22
CA ARG A 94 11.50 -8.59 9.81
C ARG A 94 10.21 -8.20 9.10
N ARG A 95 10.29 -8.14 7.76
CA ARG A 95 9.10 -8.05 6.91
C ARG A 95 8.08 -9.09 7.34
N ALA A 96 6.81 -8.69 7.40
CA ALA A 96 5.73 -9.63 7.69
C ALA A 96 5.79 -10.81 6.70
N PRO A 97 5.67 -12.05 7.17
CA PRO A 97 5.68 -13.21 6.28
C PRO A 97 4.51 -13.14 5.30
N GLU A 98 4.73 -13.64 4.09
CA GLU A 98 3.63 -13.83 3.15
C GLU A 98 2.62 -14.80 3.74
N GLY A 99 1.33 -14.47 3.62
CA GLY A 99 0.27 -15.30 4.18
C GLY A 99 -1.11 -14.95 3.65
N VAL A 100 -1.97 -15.95 3.62
CA VAL A 100 -3.35 -15.77 3.20
C VAL A 100 -4.05 -14.74 4.10
N GLY A 101 -4.73 -13.76 3.47
CA GLY A 101 -5.38 -12.65 4.17
C GLY A 101 -4.49 -11.43 4.38
N ASN A 102 -3.18 -11.52 4.18
CA ASN A 102 -2.30 -10.36 4.25
C ASN A 102 -2.42 -9.48 3.01
N VAL A 103 -2.25 -8.18 3.18
CA VAL A 103 -2.11 -7.24 2.07
C VAL A 103 -0.71 -7.42 1.47
N MET A 104 -0.65 -7.83 0.21
CA MET A 104 0.61 -8.05 -0.50
C MET A 104 1.29 -6.73 -0.85
N HIS A 105 0.54 -5.80 -1.45
CA HIS A 105 0.95 -4.42 -1.75
C HIS A 105 -0.28 -3.53 -1.96
N ILE A 106 -0.03 -2.22 -1.95
CA ILE A 106 -1.02 -1.21 -2.35
C ILE A 106 -0.51 -0.57 -3.63
N ALA A 107 -1.29 -0.69 -4.70
CA ALA A 107 -0.95 -0.12 -6.00
C ALA A 107 -1.55 1.28 -6.14
N LEU A 108 -0.71 2.25 -6.47
CA LEU A 108 -1.07 3.66 -6.61
C LEU A 108 -0.68 4.16 -8.02
N PRO A 109 -1.64 4.53 -8.85
CA PRO A 109 -1.33 5.19 -10.12
C PRO A 109 -0.76 6.59 -9.86
N ILE A 110 0.28 6.97 -10.60
CA ILE A 110 0.98 8.23 -10.41
C ILE A 110 1.43 8.81 -11.75
N ALA A 111 1.37 10.15 -11.90
CA ALA A 111 1.85 10.80 -13.11
C ALA A 111 3.34 10.51 -13.34
N LYS A 112 3.70 10.24 -14.59
CA LYS A 112 5.06 9.83 -14.99
C LYS A 112 6.16 10.81 -14.54
N SER A 113 5.90 12.11 -14.57
CA SER A 113 6.85 13.12 -14.10
C SER A 113 7.15 12.95 -12.61
N ILE A 114 6.11 12.80 -11.78
CA ILE A 114 6.25 12.60 -10.34
C ILE A 114 6.89 11.25 -10.02
N PHE A 115 6.56 10.20 -10.78
CA PHE A 115 7.21 8.89 -10.68
C PHE A 115 8.74 8.99 -10.85
N LEU A 116 9.21 9.74 -11.86
CA LEU A 116 10.64 9.94 -12.10
C LEU A 116 11.31 10.72 -10.95
N ASP A 117 10.64 11.75 -10.44
CA ASP A 117 11.13 12.53 -9.30
C ASP A 117 11.23 11.66 -8.02
N ILE A 118 10.26 10.76 -7.80
CA ILE A 118 10.30 9.82 -6.68
C ILE A 118 11.47 8.84 -6.82
N LYS A 119 11.71 8.31 -8.02
CA LYS A 119 12.88 7.44 -8.27
C LYS A 119 14.18 8.17 -7.93
N GLU A 120 14.35 9.41 -8.42
CA GLU A 120 15.55 10.21 -8.14
C GLU A 120 15.71 10.49 -6.64
N ARG A 121 14.64 10.86 -5.92
CA ARG A 121 14.67 11.03 -4.46
C ARG A 121 14.98 9.72 -3.74
N GLY A 122 14.40 8.61 -4.20
CA GLY A 122 14.67 7.28 -3.67
C GLY A 122 16.16 6.91 -3.79
N ASP A 123 16.73 7.09 -4.97
CA ASP A 123 18.15 6.81 -5.23
C ASP A 123 19.08 7.67 -4.36
N ARG A 124 18.82 8.98 -4.24
CA ARG A 124 19.56 9.90 -3.35
C ARG A 124 19.49 9.47 -1.88
N ASN A 125 18.35 8.95 -1.43
CA ASN A 125 18.14 8.49 -0.06
C ASN A 125 18.46 7.00 0.13
N LYS A 126 18.99 6.32 -0.89
CA LYS A 126 19.36 4.89 -0.86
C LYS A 126 18.18 3.97 -0.52
N ILE A 127 16.99 4.36 -0.94
CA ILE A 127 15.77 3.54 -0.82
C ILE A 127 15.84 2.42 -1.86
N LYS A 128 15.69 1.19 -1.40
CA LYS A 128 15.66 0.02 -2.29
C LYS A 128 14.25 -0.16 -2.86
N TYR A 129 14.16 -0.35 -4.16
CA TYR A 129 12.93 -0.69 -4.85
C TYR A 129 13.19 -1.75 -5.93
N HIS A 130 12.13 -2.41 -6.38
CA HIS A 130 12.17 -3.37 -7.50
C HIS A 130 11.34 -2.84 -8.65
N GLU A 131 11.84 -2.94 -9.88
CA GLU A 131 11.11 -2.58 -11.09
C GLU A 131 10.50 -3.82 -11.72
N VAL A 132 9.19 -3.80 -11.95
CA VAL A 132 8.47 -4.88 -12.63
C VAL A 132 7.40 -4.27 -13.54
N GLY A 133 7.43 -4.60 -14.84
CA GLY A 133 6.40 -4.16 -15.79
C GLY A 133 6.26 -2.64 -15.94
N GLY A 134 7.32 -1.86 -15.64
CA GLY A 134 7.29 -0.40 -15.68
C GLY A 134 6.87 0.26 -14.36
N ALA A 135 6.37 -0.50 -13.39
CA ALA A 135 6.09 -0.05 -12.03
C ALA A 135 7.29 -0.23 -11.11
N ILE A 136 7.34 0.49 -9.99
CA ILE A 136 8.27 0.22 -8.90
C ILE A 136 7.54 -0.26 -7.66
N TYR A 137 8.16 -1.20 -6.97
CA TYR A 137 7.73 -1.74 -5.68
C TYR A 137 8.71 -1.31 -4.60
N VAL A 138 8.26 -0.54 -3.64
CA VAL A 138 9.06 -0.01 -2.54
C VAL A 138 8.45 -0.40 -1.20
N SER A 139 9.28 -0.78 -0.22
CA SER A 139 8.80 -1.02 1.15
C SER A 139 8.93 0.25 1.98
N ASP A 140 7.85 0.62 2.65
CA ASP A 140 7.85 1.71 3.62
C ASP A 140 8.58 1.32 4.92
N PRO A 141 8.80 2.24 5.88
CA PRO A 141 9.43 1.94 7.16
C PRO A 141 8.70 0.88 8.02
N ASN A 142 7.43 0.60 7.74
CA ASN A 142 6.61 -0.38 8.44
C ASN A 142 6.55 -1.73 7.71
N SER A 143 7.30 -1.89 6.63
CA SER A 143 7.32 -3.06 5.75
C SER A 143 6.05 -3.23 4.89
N LEU A 144 5.24 -2.18 4.76
CA LEU A 144 4.16 -2.14 3.78
C LEU A 144 4.76 -1.94 2.39
N THR A 145 4.37 -2.77 1.43
CA THR A 145 4.81 -2.61 0.05
C THR A 145 3.87 -1.68 -0.70
N ILE A 146 4.44 -0.64 -1.31
CA ILE A 146 3.75 0.28 -2.21
C ILE A 146 4.21 0.00 -3.64
N GLU A 147 3.28 -0.20 -4.55
CA GLU A 147 3.50 -0.25 -5.99
C GLU A 147 3.14 1.12 -6.58
N LEU A 148 4.07 1.76 -7.27
CA LEU A 148 3.81 2.99 -8.03
C LEU A 148 3.70 2.63 -9.51
N MET A 149 2.53 2.89 -10.10
CA MET A 149 2.21 2.62 -11.49
C MET A 149 2.18 3.93 -12.28
N PRO A 150 3.21 4.22 -13.11
CA PRO A 150 3.23 5.46 -13.87
C PRO A 150 2.17 5.44 -14.97
N TYR A 151 1.47 6.57 -15.15
CA TYR A 151 0.61 6.85 -16.30
C TYR A 151 1.04 8.13 -17.00
N GLU A 152 0.64 8.29 -18.26
CA GLU A 152 0.94 9.45 -19.10
C GLU A 152 0.22 10.72 -18.60
#